data_c613deef71daa3b596565be8053acda5
#
_entry.id   c613deef71daa3b596565be8053acda5
#
_cell.length_a   1.000
_cell.length_b   1.000
_cell.length_c   1.000
_cell.angle_alpha   90.00
_cell.angle_beta   90.00
_cell.angle_gamma   90.00
#
_symmetry.space_group_name_H-M   'P 1'
#
loop_
_entity.id
_entity.type
_entity.pdbx_description
1 polymer ?
#
loop_
_entity_poly.entity_id
_entity_poly.type
_entity_poly.pdbx_seq_one_letter_code
_entity_poly.pdbx_strand_id
1 'polypeptide(L)' 'AELVYFMGIDNAKFRKPVVPGDQLHYHVTKIRNRGRVWRFKGEAKVNGQVVAEAEISAMLADTADARAFASKHG' A
#
# COMPACT_ATOMS: atom_id res chain seq x y z
N ALA A 1 -16.69 -3.97 -12.08
CA ALA A 1 -15.68 -3.10 -11.47
C ALA A 1 -14.86 -3.89 -10.45
N GLU A 2 -13.58 -3.60 -10.39
CA GLU A 2 -12.68 -4.25 -9.44
C GLU A 2 -12.45 -3.35 -8.25
N LEU A 3 -12.38 -3.96 -7.07
CA LEU A 3 -12.03 -3.27 -5.84
C LEU A 3 -10.69 -3.77 -5.34
N VAL A 4 -9.96 -2.90 -4.69
CA VAL A 4 -8.66 -3.22 -4.10
C VAL A 4 -8.80 -3.24 -2.59
N TYR A 5 -8.43 -4.34 -1.98
CA TYR A 5 -8.38 -4.46 -0.53
C TYR A 5 -6.93 -4.43 -0.07
N PHE A 6 -6.66 -3.63 0.93
CA PHE A 6 -5.37 -3.70 1.60
C PHE A 6 -5.39 -4.85 2.58
N MET A 7 -4.47 -5.78 2.41
CA MET A 7 -4.34 -6.94 3.29
C MET A 7 -3.42 -6.66 4.46
N GLY A 8 -2.44 -5.81 4.28
CA GLY A 8 -1.53 -5.48 5.35
C GLY A 8 -0.36 -4.62 4.89
N ILE A 9 0.36 -4.12 5.87
CA ILE A 9 1.58 -3.36 5.67
C ILE A 9 2.68 -4.06 6.44
N ASP A 10 3.75 -4.44 5.74
CA ASP A 10 4.89 -5.14 6.32
C ASP A 10 6.14 -4.29 6.19
N ASN A 11 7.12 -4.57 7.04
CA ASN A 11 8.45 -3.97 6.97
C ASN A 11 8.42 -2.44 6.89
N ALA A 12 7.50 -1.82 7.63
CA ALA A 12 7.44 -0.36 7.68
C ALA A 12 8.66 0.19 8.42
N LYS A 13 9.34 1.14 7.78
CA LYS A 13 10.53 1.77 8.36
C LYS A 13 10.42 3.28 8.22
N PHE A 14 10.70 3.97 9.31
CA PHE A 14 10.76 5.42 9.34
C PHE A 14 12.22 5.81 9.52
N ARG A 15 12.78 6.46 8.52
CA ARG A 15 14.21 6.78 8.51
C ARG A 15 14.52 8.17 9.00
N LYS A 16 13.61 9.11 8.75
CA LYS A 16 13.78 10.50 9.14
C LYS A 16 12.44 11.08 9.57
N PRO A 17 12.44 11.99 10.56
CA PRO A 17 11.21 12.67 10.92
C PRO A 17 10.73 13.58 9.80
N VAL A 18 9.41 13.70 9.69
CA VAL A 18 8.76 14.62 8.75
C VAL A 18 8.17 15.74 9.58
N VAL A 19 8.45 16.98 9.19
CA VAL A 19 7.97 18.14 9.90
C VAL A 19 6.92 18.88 9.07
N PRO A 20 6.05 19.67 9.70
CA PRO A 20 5.08 20.48 8.95
C PRO A 20 5.77 21.35 7.92
N GLY A 21 5.22 21.38 6.71
CA GLY A 21 5.80 22.12 5.61
C GLY A 21 6.64 21.27 4.66
N ASP A 22 7.02 20.05 5.05
CA ASP A 22 7.72 19.14 4.16
C ASP A 22 6.77 18.68 3.05
N GLN A 23 7.27 18.65 1.83
CA GLN A 23 6.51 18.14 0.71
C GLN A 23 6.86 16.67 0.50
N LEU A 24 5.89 15.79 0.70
CA LEU A 24 6.07 14.36 0.55
C LEU A 24 5.78 13.93 -0.87
N HIS A 25 6.68 13.13 -1.42
CA HIS A 25 6.50 12.48 -2.71
C HIS A 25 6.44 10.99 -2.48
N TYR A 26 5.38 10.35 -2.97
CA TYR A 26 5.16 8.92 -2.80
C TYR A 26 5.49 8.19 -4.08
N HIS A 27 6.30 7.15 -3.95
CA HIS A 27 6.62 6.26 -5.05
C HIS A 27 6.15 4.86 -4.70
N VAL A 28 5.37 4.25 -5.59
CA VAL A 28 4.87 2.89 -5.40
C VAL A 28 5.38 2.04 -6.54
N THR A 29 6.05 0.94 -6.19
CA THR A 29 6.62 0.01 -7.15
C THR A 29 6.02 -1.37 -6.93
N LYS A 30 5.58 -2.02 -7.99
CA LYS A 30 5.08 -3.38 -7.90
C LYS A 30 6.25 -4.34 -7.70
N ILE A 31 6.20 -5.14 -6.62
CA ILE A 31 7.23 -6.14 -6.33
C ILE A 31 6.87 -7.46 -6.99
N ARG A 32 5.64 -7.93 -6.75
CA ARG A 32 5.20 -9.21 -7.31
C ARG A 32 3.68 -9.26 -7.41
N ASN A 33 3.23 -10.20 -8.21
CA ASN A 33 1.81 -10.49 -8.38
C ASN A 33 1.64 -12.01 -8.36
N ARG A 34 0.79 -12.50 -7.46
CA ARG A 34 0.39 -13.91 -7.42
C ARG A 34 -1.13 -13.98 -7.48
N GLY A 35 -1.65 -14.31 -8.68
CA GLY A 35 -3.08 -14.32 -8.87
C GLY A 35 -3.67 -12.96 -8.58
N ARG A 36 -4.54 -12.89 -7.57
CA ARG A 36 -5.18 -11.64 -7.15
C ARG A 36 -4.41 -10.85 -6.10
N VAL A 37 -3.34 -11.44 -5.55
CA VAL A 37 -2.56 -10.79 -4.51
C VAL A 37 -1.39 -10.07 -5.13
N TRP A 38 -1.28 -8.78 -4.82
CA TRP A 38 -0.24 -7.90 -5.32
C TRP A 38 0.58 -7.39 -4.15
N ARG A 39 1.89 -7.35 -4.33
CA ARG A 39 2.78 -6.71 -3.36
C ARG A 39 3.42 -5.50 -4.01
N PHE A 40 3.44 -4.43 -3.24
CA PHE A 40 4.01 -3.16 -3.65
C PHE A 40 5.02 -2.69 -2.61
N LYS A 41 6.02 -1.98 -3.07
CA LYS A 41 6.91 -1.24 -2.20
C LYS A 41 6.53 0.23 -2.30
N GLY A 42 6.18 0.83 -1.17
CA GLY A 42 5.89 2.25 -1.08
C GLY A 42 7.04 2.97 -0.42
N GLU A 43 7.43 4.10 -0.98
CA GLU A 43 8.46 4.96 -0.43
C GLU A 43 7.92 6.39 -0.37
N ALA A 44 8.13 7.05 0.77
CA ALA A 44 7.87 8.48 0.90
C ALA A 44 9.19 9.20 0.89
N LYS A 45 9.28 10.26 0.11
CA LYS A 45 10.51 11.04 -0.05
C LYS A 45 10.26 12.50 0.26
N VAL A 46 11.25 13.13 0.88
CA VAL A 46 11.31 14.58 1.08
C VAL A 46 12.64 15.04 0.50
N ASN A 47 12.60 16.01 -0.41
CA ASN A 47 13.78 16.53 -1.09
C ASN A 47 14.65 15.43 -1.70
N GLY A 48 14.02 14.43 -2.30
CA GLY A 48 14.71 13.31 -2.94
C GLY A 48 15.26 12.25 -2.01
N GLN A 49 15.07 12.39 -0.69
CA GLN A 49 15.53 11.42 0.29
C GLN A 49 14.38 10.58 0.83
N VAL A 50 14.59 9.28 0.94
CA VAL A 50 13.58 8.39 1.50
C VAL A 50 13.47 8.63 3.01
N VAL A 51 12.30 9.03 3.45
CA VAL A 51 12.02 9.26 4.88
C VAL A 51 11.23 8.11 5.50
N ALA A 52 10.49 7.37 4.69
CA ALA A 52 9.73 6.20 5.13
C ALA A 52 9.59 5.22 3.99
N GLU A 53 9.47 3.95 4.33
CA GLU A 53 9.20 2.91 3.34
C GLU A 53 8.40 1.79 3.97
N ALA A 54 7.62 1.07 3.15
CA ALA A 54 6.84 -0.07 3.60
C ALA A 54 6.53 -0.97 2.42
N GLU A 55 6.30 -2.24 2.72
CA GLU A 55 5.74 -3.18 1.76
C GLU A 55 4.25 -3.31 2.02
N ILE A 56 3.47 -3.23 0.97
CA ILE A 56 2.01 -3.25 1.05
C ILE A 56 1.51 -4.46 0.28
N SER A 57 0.65 -5.23 0.92
CA SER A 57 -0.07 -6.33 0.26
C SER A 57 -1.49 -5.90 -0.01
N ALA A 58 -1.94 -6.13 -1.23
CA ALA A 58 -3.29 -5.78 -1.64
C ALA A 58 -3.87 -6.91 -2.47
N MET A 59 -5.17 -7.09 -2.38
CA MET A 59 -5.89 -8.09 -3.16
C MET A 59 -6.87 -7.38 -4.09
N LEU A 60 -6.84 -7.78 -5.36
CA LEU A 60 -7.85 -7.35 -6.31
C LEU A 60 -9.02 -8.30 -6.23
N ALA A 61 -10.22 -7.76 -6.07
CA ALA A 61 -11.45 -8.53 -6.03
C ALA A 61 -12.49 -7.86 -6.90
N ASP A 62 -13.36 -8.67 -7.51
CA ASP A 62 -14.49 -8.09 -8.22
C ASP A 62 -15.57 -7.62 -7.24
N THR A 63 -16.60 -6.95 -7.76
CA THR A 63 -17.65 -6.38 -6.92
C THR A 63 -18.40 -7.46 -6.13
N ALA A 64 -18.60 -8.64 -6.73
CA ALA A 64 -19.29 -9.73 -6.06
C ALA A 64 -18.48 -10.27 -4.88
N ASP A 65 -17.18 -10.47 -5.10
CA ASP A 65 -16.27 -10.91 -4.03
C ASP A 65 -16.20 -9.88 -2.91
N ALA A 66 -16.19 -8.60 -3.27
CA ALA A 66 -16.18 -7.51 -2.32
C ALA A 66 -17.41 -7.52 -1.42
N ARG A 67 -18.58 -7.76 -2.00
CA ARG A 67 -19.84 -7.86 -1.22
C ARG A 67 -19.82 -9.05 -0.29
N ALA A 68 -19.34 -10.19 -0.75
CA ALA A 68 -19.22 -11.38 0.07
C ALA A 68 -18.29 -11.14 1.25
N PHE A 69 -17.17 -10.50 1.01
CA PHE A 69 -16.20 -10.15 2.05
C PHE A 69 -16.82 -9.18 3.07
N ALA A 70 -17.47 -8.13 2.61
CA ALA A 70 -18.10 -7.14 3.48
C ALA A 70 -19.23 -7.75 4.32
N SER A 71 -20.02 -8.63 3.73
CA SER A 71 -21.09 -9.33 4.43
C SER A 71 -20.56 -10.23 5.55
N LYS A 72 -19.37 -10.80 5.34
CA LYS A 72 -18.74 -11.70 6.31
C LYS A 72 -18.06 -10.95 7.46
N HIS A 73 -17.55 -9.76 7.22
CA HIS A 73 -16.69 -9.02 8.15
C HIS A 73 -17.31 -7.70 8.61
N GLY A 74 -18.37 -7.32 7.98
CA GLY A 74 -19.08 -6.10 8.32
C GLY A 74 -20.26 -6.38 9.20
#